data_6680c8675ebc1c6a27d0b9b800034899
#
_entry.id   6680c8675ebc1c6a27d0b9b800034899
#
_cell.length_a   1.000
_cell.length_b   1.000
_cell.length_c   1.000
_cell.angle_alpha   90.00
_cell.angle_beta   90.00
_cell.angle_gamma   90.00
#
_symmetry.space_group_name_H-M   'P 1'
#
loop_
_entity.id
_entity.type
_entity.pdbx_description
1 polymer ?
#
loop_
_entity_poly.entity_id
_entity_poly.type
_entity_poly.pdbx_seq_one_letter_code
_entity_poly.pdbx_strand_id
1 'polypeptide(L)'
;YSNFENGRYEMIRGWYTGASGMNAQQNRLDAISNNLANVDTTGYKRDITVSKSFSELLIRRTNFDGVYETSVGSADAAPIIGKLGLGVETNENYTDFSQGSFKATSSNTDFAFGGKGFFAVETPLGERYTRDGNFILGKEGILVTKEGYPVLGENGYIYMENDRFSVNEDGVITSENENQVIDRFKVVRFDNERYLKKM
;
A
#
# COMPACT_ATOMS: atom_id res chain seq x y z
N TYR A 1 -29.67 40.32 -17.70
CA TYR A 1 -29.89 38.84 -17.69
C TYR A 1 -28.57 38.01 -17.62
N SER A 2 -27.40 38.59 -17.98
CA SER A 2 -26.10 37.86 -18.02
C SER A 2 -25.50 37.57 -16.63
N ASN A 3 -25.82 38.30 -15.58
CA ASN A 3 -25.23 38.13 -14.24
C ASN A 3 -25.78 36.93 -13.47
N PHE A 4 -26.98 36.43 -13.78
CA PHE A 4 -27.58 35.29 -13.11
C PHE A 4 -27.03 33.94 -13.61
N GLU A 5 -26.62 33.86 -14.86
CA GLU A 5 -26.03 32.63 -15.41
C GLU A 5 -24.61 32.39 -14.89
N ASN A 6 -23.78 33.46 -14.80
CA ASN A 6 -22.40 33.33 -14.31
C ASN A 6 -22.37 32.86 -12.84
N GLY A 7 -23.27 33.39 -11.97
CA GLY A 7 -23.34 32.97 -10.58
C GLY A 7 -23.72 31.49 -10.40
N ARG A 8 -24.52 30.94 -11.32
CA ARG A 8 -24.95 29.54 -11.27
C ARG A 8 -23.79 28.57 -11.61
N TYR A 9 -22.95 28.92 -12.57
CA TYR A 9 -21.77 28.12 -12.92
C TYR A 9 -20.69 28.14 -11.82
N GLU A 10 -20.49 29.26 -11.14
CA GLU A 10 -19.55 29.36 -10.02
C GLU A 10 -20.00 28.54 -8.81
N MET A 11 -21.30 28.54 -8.51
CA MET A 11 -21.89 27.75 -7.42
C MET A 11 -21.74 26.24 -7.69
N ILE A 12 -21.96 25.80 -8.92
CA ILE A 12 -21.81 24.40 -9.32
C ILE A 12 -20.35 23.97 -9.17
N ARG A 13 -19.39 24.79 -9.57
CA ARG A 13 -17.95 24.49 -9.41
C ARG A 13 -17.56 24.31 -7.95
N GLY A 14 -18.03 25.19 -7.05
CA GLY A 14 -17.78 25.06 -5.63
C GLY A 14 -18.30 23.73 -5.05
N TRP A 15 -19.45 23.29 -5.50
CA TRP A 15 -20.02 22.00 -5.08
C TRP A 15 -19.19 20.82 -5.57
N TYR A 16 -18.74 20.81 -6.83
CA TYR A 16 -17.86 19.75 -7.36
C TYR A 16 -16.52 19.70 -6.62
N THR A 17 -15.92 20.88 -6.36
CA THR A 17 -14.67 20.96 -5.60
C THR A 17 -14.87 20.45 -4.17
N GLY A 18 -15.99 20.83 -3.52
CA GLY A 18 -16.33 20.33 -2.19
C GLY A 18 -16.59 18.83 -2.17
N ALA A 19 -17.37 18.33 -3.14
CA ALA A 19 -17.66 16.90 -3.26
C ALA A 19 -16.40 16.06 -3.54
N SER A 20 -15.51 16.54 -4.40
CA SER A 20 -14.23 15.84 -4.68
C SER A 20 -13.34 15.81 -3.44
N GLY A 21 -13.28 16.91 -2.68
CA GLY A 21 -12.56 16.96 -1.41
C GLY A 21 -13.11 15.99 -0.36
N MET A 22 -14.45 15.92 -0.23
CA MET A 22 -15.11 14.96 0.67
C MET A 22 -14.79 13.52 0.28
N ASN A 23 -14.87 13.17 -1.00
CA ASN A 23 -14.55 11.83 -1.48
C ASN A 23 -13.08 11.46 -1.21
N ALA A 24 -12.14 12.38 -1.47
CA ALA A 24 -10.73 12.16 -1.17
C ALA A 24 -10.48 11.95 0.34
N GLN A 25 -11.17 12.70 1.21
CA GLN A 25 -11.07 12.51 2.65
C GLN A 25 -11.71 11.20 3.10
N GLN A 26 -12.80 10.77 2.49
CA GLN A 26 -13.43 9.49 2.79
C GLN A 26 -12.48 8.33 2.44
N ASN A 27 -11.89 8.32 1.25
CA ASN A 27 -10.90 7.31 0.87
C ASN A 27 -9.71 7.27 1.83
N ARG A 28 -9.28 8.43 2.32
CA ARG A 28 -8.22 8.53 3.32
C ARG A 28 -8.65 7.95 4.67
N LEU A 29 -9.88 8.23 5.10
CA LEU A 29 -10.44 7.67 6.34
C LEU A 29 -10.58 6.15 6.24
N ASP A 30 -11.00 5.63 5.09
CA ASP A 30 -11.11 4.18 4.85
C ASP A 30 -9.74 3.50 4.94
N ALA A 31 -8.69 4.09 4.35
CA ALA A 31 -7.33 3.59 4.47
C ALA A 31 -6.81 3.62 5.92
N ILE A 32 -7.08 4.71 6.66
CA ILE A 32 -6.70 4.82 8.08
C ILE A 32 -7.45 3.80 8.93
N SER A 33 -8.73 3.62 8.71
CA SER A 33 -9.57 2.65 9.43
C SER A 33 -9.09 1.22 9.18
N ASN A 34 -8.74 0.89 7.94
CA ASN A 34 -8.17 -0.40 7.58
C ASN A 34 -6.81 -0.63 8.28
N ASN A 35 -5.93 0.37 8.26
CA ASN A 35 -4.64 0.30 8.95
C ASN A 35 -4.82 0.13 10.46
N LEU A 36 -5.79 0.82 11.06
CA LEU A 36 -6.08 0.72 12.49
C LEU A 36 -6.64 -0.66 12.86
N ALA A 37 -7.54 -1.20 12.04
CA ALA A 37 -8.09 -2.54 12.25
C ALA A 37 -7.01 -3.63 12.22
N ASN A 38 -5.92 -3.39 11.49
CA ASN A 38 -4.81 -4.33 11.33
C ASN A 38 -3.56 -3.96 12.13
N VAL A 39 -3.65 -3.07 13.13
CA VAL A 39 -2.49 -2.61 13.91
C VAL A 39 -1.80 -3.74 14.68
N ASP A 40 -2.56 -4.74 15.12
CA ASP A 40 -2.05 -5.91 15.84
C ASP A 40 -1.78 -7.11 14.91
N THR A 41 -2.04 -6.97 13.61
CA THR A 41 -1.80 -8.04 12.64
C THR A 41 -0.30 -8.13 12.32
N THR A 42 0.28 -9.29 12.56
CA THR A 42 1.70 -9.56 12.27
C THR A 42 1.97 -9.49 10.77
N GLY A 43 3.10 -8.90 10.39
CA GLY A 43 3.48 -8.78 8.97
C GLY A 43 2.64 -7.79 8.15
N TYR A 44 1.63 -7.13 8.73
CA TYR A 44 0.82 -6.15 8.03
C TYR A 44 1.66 -4.94 7.58
N LYS A 45 1.42 -4.50 6.37
CA LYS A 45 2.01 -3.28 5.78
C LYS A 45 0.92 -2.26 5.53
N ARG A 46 1.11 -1.04 6.04
CA ARG A 46 0.11 0.02 5.97
C ARG A 46 -0.08 0.53 4.55
N ASP A 47 -1.30 0.91 4.21
CA ASP A 47 -1.63 1.58 2.98
C ASP A 47 -1.70 3.09 3.18
N ILE A 48 -1.12 3.83 2.26
CA ILE A 48 -1.11 5.29 2.23
C ILE A 48 -1.84 5.73 0.97
N THR A 49 -2.87 6.55 1.15
CA THR A 49 -3.62 7.16 0.04
C THR A 49 -2.90 8.41 -0.44
N VAL A 50 -2.56 8.45 -1.71
CA VAL A 50 -1.95 9.61 -2.37
C VAL A 50 -3.02 10.33 -3.18
N SER A 51 -3.21 11.61 -2.91
CA SER A 51 -4.15 12.46 -3.63
C SER A 51 -3.38 13.46 -4.49
N LYS A 52 -3.92 13.77 -5.65
CA LYS A 52 -3.41 14.82 -6.54
C LYS A 52 -4.51 15.84 -6.86
N SER A 53 -4.12 17.04 -7.20
CA SER A 53 -5.05 18.04 -7.73
C SER A 53 -5.54 17.64 -9.12
N PHE A 54 -6.81 17.93 -9.43
CA PHE A 54 -7.29 17.91 -10.80
C PHE A 54 -6.49 18.88 -11.67
N SER A 55 -6.63 18.72 -12.99
CA SER A 55 -6.05 19.64 -13.97
C SER A 55 -6.39 21.09 -13.63
N GLU A 56 -5.37 21.92 -13.55
CA GLU A 56 -5.52 23.34 -13.26
C GLU A 56 -5.99 24.09 -14.52
N LEU A 57 -6.96 24.98 -14.36
CA LEU A 57 -7.36 25.92 -15.39
C LEU A 57 -6.59 27.21 -15.24
N LEU A 58 -6.10 27.73 -16.36
CA LEU A 58 -5.50 29.05 -16.41
C LEU A 58 -6.56 30.13 -16.34
N ILE A 59 -6.48 30.98 -15.31
CA ILE A 59 -7.36 32.14 -15.18
C ILE A 59 -6.69 33.29 -15.93
N ARG A 60 -7.45 33.88 -16.85
CA ARG A 60 -7.07 35.10 -17.55
C ARG A 60 -7.90 36.28 -17.03
N ARG A 61 -7.29 37.43 -16.94
CA ARG A 61 -7.99 38.66 -16.64
C ARG A 61 -8.73 39.11 -17.91
N THR A 62 -10.06 39.09 -17.91
CA THR A 62 -10.87 39.71 -18.94
C THR A 62 -11.22 41.11 -18.47
N ASN A 63 -10.45 42.12 -18.94
CA ASN A 63 -10.88 43.51 -18.86
C ASN A 63 -11.70 43.83 -20.11
N PHE A 64 -12.83 44.49 -19.91
CA PHE A 64 -13.66 44.97 -21.02
C PHE A 64 -12.94 46.02 -21.92
N ASP A 65 -11.82 46.54 -21.44
CA ASP A 65 -11.04 47.62 -22.09
C ASP A 65 -9.73 47.13 -22.74
N GLY A 66 -9.60 45.82 -22.96
CA GLY A 66 -8.30 45.19 -23.17
C GLY A 66 -7.92 44.83 -24.57
N VAL A 67 -8.55 45.38 -25.59
CA VAL A 67 -8.01 45.30 -26.96
C VAL A 67 -7.15 46.55 -27.22
N TYR A 68 -5.84 46.37 -27.14
CA TYR A 68 -4.91 47.40 -27.59
C TYR A 68 -4.72 47.26 -29.10
N GLU A 69 -5.23 48.21 -29.88
CA GLU A 69 -4.87 48.34 -31.28
C GLU A 69 -3.42 48.83 -31.38
N THR A 70 -2.54 47.96 -31.77
CA THR A 70 -1.17 48.34 -32.12
C THR A 70 -1.08 48.44 -33.64
N SER A 71 -0.09 49.20 -34.14
CA SER A 71 0.19 49.39 -35.58
C SER A 71 0.47 48.07 -36.35
N VAL A 72 0.55 46.92 -35.65
CA VAL A 72 0.82 45.58 -36.20
C VAL A 72 -0.37 44.62 -36.04
N GLY A 73 -1.49 45.07 -35.46
CA GLY A 73 -2.70 44.26 -35.21
C GLY A 73 -3.22 44.37 -33.79
N SER A 74 -4.47 43.89 -33.57
CA SER A 74 -5.06 43.87 -32.25
C SER A 74 -4.44 42.74 -31.38
N ALA A 75 -3.84 43.12 -30.28
CA ALA A 75 -3.35 42.20 -29.28
C ALA A 75 -4.39 42.05 -28.15
N ASP A 76 -4.94 40.88 -27.99
CA ASP A 76 -5.76 40.51 -26.82
C ASP A 76 -4.85 40.39 -25.59
N ALA A 77 -4.83 41.45 -24.79
CA ALA A 77 -4.02 41.52 -23.59
C ALA A 77 -4.75 40.95 -22.39
N ALA A 78 -5.26 39.71 -22.52
CA ALA A 78 -5.82 38.96 -21.36
C ALA A 78 -4.65 38.24 -20.63
N PRO A 79 -3.92 38.91 -19.73
CA PRO A 79 -2.80 38.28 -19.05
C PRO A 79 -3.29 37.13 -18.18
N ILE A 80 -2.50 36.06 -18.14
CA ILE A 80 -2.72 34.97 -17.19
C ILE A 80 -2.48 35.49 -15.79
N ILE A 81 -3.52 35.47 -14.94
CA ILE A 81 -3.44 35.97 -13.56
C ILE A 81 -3.05 34.86 -12.59
N GLY A 82 -3.32 33.61 -12.95
CA GLY A 82 -3.05 32.48 -12.08
C GLY A 82 -3.64 31.17 -12.58
N LYS A 83 -3.63 30.19 -11.70
CA LYS A 83 -4.17 28.87 -11.93
C LYS A 83 -5.30 28.61 -10.94
N LEU A 84 -6.39 27.99 -11.40
CA LEU A 84 -7.52 27.56 -10.60
C LEU A 84 -7.54 26.04 -10.53
N GLY A 85 -7.39 25.49 -9.33
CA GLY A 85 -7.60 24.07 -9.08
C GLY A 85 -9.10 23.73 -9.09
N LEU A 86 -9.49 22.70 -9.79
CA LEU A 86 -10.89 22.25 -9.92
C LEU A 86 -11.29 21.21 -8.87
N GLY A 87 -10.39 20.80 -8.00
CA GLY A 87 -10.63 19.78 -6.97
C GLY A 87 -9.45 18.84 -6.76
N VAL A 88 -9.72 17.73 -6.07
CA VAL A 88 -8.75 16.71 -5.68
C VAL A 88 -9.29 15.35 -6.09
N GLU A 89 -8.42 14.48 -6.59
CA GLU A 89 -8.72 13.07 -6.81
C GLU A 89 -7.73 12.17 -6.07
N THR A 90 -8.20 10.99 -5.68
CA THR A 90 -7.30 9.94 -5.17
C THR A 90 -6.58 9.34 -6.38
N ASN A 91 -5.24 9.46 -6.37
CA ASN A 91 -4.41 8.97 -7.48
C ASN A 91 -4.19 7.47 -7.38
N GLU A 92 -3.66 7.03 -6.23
CA GLU A 92 -3.34 5.63 -5.97
C GLU A 92 -3.27 5.36 -4.47
N ASN A 93 -3.44 4.10 -4.09
CA ASN A 93 -3.09 3.59 -2.78
C ASN A 93 -1.71 2.95 -2.86
N TYR A 94 -0.80 3.42 -2.05
CA TYR A 94 0.57 2.95 -1.96
C TYR A 94 0.76 2.16 -0.67
N THR A 95 1.29 0.92 -0.79
CA THR A 95 1.65 0.11 0.38
C THR A 95 3.08 0.44 0.82
N ASP A 96 3.24 0.81 2.08
CA ASP A 96 4.53 1.09 2.70
C ASP A 96 5.15 -0.20 3.22
N PHE A 97 6.19 -0.69 2.54
CA PHE A 97 6.92 -1.91 2.91
C PHE A 97 8.04 -1.66 3.92
N SER A 98 8.13 -0.49 4.54
CA SER A 98 9.13 -0.21 5.57
C SER A 98 9.08 -1.23 6.70
N GLN A 99 10.25 -1.53 7.30
CA GLN A 99 10.37 -2.48 8.39
C GLN A 99 9.79 -1.87 9.67
N GLY A 100 8.86 -2.61 10.30
CA GLY A 100 8.34 -2.28 11.63
C GLY A 100 9.25 -2.75 12.76
N SER A 101 8.89 -2.42 14.00
CA SER A 101 9.56 -2.90 15.19
C SER A 101 9.29 -4.39 15.41
N PHE A 102 10.30 -5.10 15.91
CA PHE A 102 10.15 -6.49 16.33
C PHE A 102 9.52 -6.55 17.72
N LYS A 103 8.63 -7.52 17.91
CA LYS A 103 8.06 -7.86 19.22
C LYS A 103 8.55 -9.25 19.58
N ALA A 104 9.25 -9.38 20.69
CA ALA A 104 9.65 -10.68 21.20
C ALA A 104 8.41 -11.43 21.73
N THR A 105 8.26 -12.67 21.31
CA THR A 105 7.21 -13.60 21.74
C THR A 105 7.83 -14.81 22.43
N SER A 106 7.01 -15.58 23.16
CA SER A 106 7.45 -16.80 23.83
C SER A 106 7.27 -18.05 22.96
N SER A 107 6.79 -17.91 21.74
CA SER A 107 6.55 -19.01 20.82
C SER A 107 7.79 -19.30 19.98
N ASN A 108 8.20 -20.55 19.91
CA ASN A 108 9.32 -20.98 19.07
C ASN A 108 8.97 -20.98 17.58
N THR A 109 7.67 -20.94 17.24
CA THR A 109 7.16 -20.95 15.86
C THR A 109 6.94 -19.55 15.26
N ASP A 110 7.30 -18.51 16.02
CA ASP A 110 7.20 -17.13 15.57
C ASP A 110 8.51 -16.65 14.95
N PHE A 111 8.48 -16.27 13.70
CA PHE A 111 9.64 -15.81 12.94
C PHE A 111 9.41 -14.40 12.40
N ALA A 112 10.49 -13.66 12.24
CA ALA A 112 10.44 -12.34 11.63
C ALA A 112 11.68 -12.09 10.78
N PHE A 113 11.47 -11.40 9.66
CA PHE A 113 12.58 -10.99 8.80
C PHE A 113 13.24 -9.70 9.31
N GLY A 114 14.55 -9.74 9.49
CA GLY A 114 15.37 -8.54 9.73
C GLY A 114 15.65 -7.70 8.49
N GLY A 115 15.06 -8.03 7.35
CA GLY A 115 15.32 -7.38 6.07
C GLY A 115 14.20 -7.57 5.06
N LYS A 116 14.53 -7.43 3.78
CA LYS A 116 13.61 -7.66 2.67
C LYS A 116 13.49 -9.15 2.36
N GLY A 117 12.28 -9.69 2.30
CA GLY A 117 12.00 -11.08 1.98
C GLY A 117 10.58 -11.46 2.36
N PHE A 118 10.09 -12.55 1.81
CA PHE A 118 8.77 -13.10 2.06
C PHE A 118 8.90 -14.61 2.23
N PHE A 119 8.11 -15.18 3.13
CA PHE A 119 7.94 -16.62 3.22
C PHE A 119 7.07 -17.11 2.06
N ALA A 120 7.44 -18.21 1.46
CA ALA A 120 6.62 -18.89 0.48
C ALA A 120 5.65 -19.84 1.20
N VAL A 121 4.38 -19.77 0.83
CA VAL A 121 3.30 -20.63 1.35
C VAL A 121 2.54 -21.25 0.19
N GLU A 122 2.09 -22.48 0.34
CA GLU A 122 1.26 -23.13 -0.66
C GLU A 122 -0.21 -22.91 -0.35
N THR A 123 -0.95 -22.41 -1.33
CA THR A 123 -2.39 -22.22 -1.23
C THR A 123 -3.09 -23.00 -2.34
N PRO A 124 -4.40 -23.30 -2.24
CA PRO A 124 -5.17 -23.96 -3.30
C PRO A 124 -5.12 -23.25 -4.66
N LEU A 125 -4.72 -21.98 -4.68
CA LEU A 125 -4.57 -21.16 -5.88
C LEU A 125 -3.11 -21.06 -6.37
N GLY A 126 -2.20 -21.84 -5.76
CA GLY A 126 -0.77 -21.85 -6.06
C GLY A 126 0.10 -21.21 -4.97
N GLU A 127 1.38 -21.07 -5.26
CA GLU A 127 2.37 -20.50 -4.35
C GLU A 127 2.09 -19.00 -4.12
N ARG A 128 2.09 -18.60 -2.85
CA ARG A 128 1.91 -17.22 -2.41
C ARG A 128 2.97 -16.81 -1.42
N TYR A 129 3.05 -15.53 -1.14
CA TYR A 129 4.11 -14.95 -0.34
C TYR A 129 3.53 -14.16 0.82
N THR A 130 4.05 -14.41 2.03
CA THR A 130 3.61 -13.73 3.24
C THR A 130 4.78 -13.12 4.02
N ARG A 131 4.49 -12.04 4.75
CA ARG A 131 5.38 -11.45 5.76
C ARG A 131 4.98 -11.86 7.17
N ASP A 132 3.81 -12.48 7.32
CA ASP A 132 3.43 -13.05 8.61
C ASP A 132 4.30 -14.27 8.89
N GLY A 133 5.01 -14.23 9.99
CA GLY A 133 5.86 -15.31 10.47
C GLY A 133 5.28 -16.02 11.70
N ASN A 134 4.02 -15.79 12.01
CA ASN A 134 3.34 -16.50 13.08
C ASN A 134 2.77 -17.81 12.54
N PHE A 135 3.56 -18.88 12.69
CA PHE A 135 3.21 -20.19 12.19
C PHE A 135 2.76 -21.12 13.32
N ILE A 136 2.10 -22.20 12.95
CA ILE A 136 1.56 -23.23 13.86
C ILE A 136 2.01 -24.58 13.34
N LEU A 137 2.31 -25.50 14.25
CA LEU A 137 2.57 -26.88 13.89
C LEU A 137 1.25 -27.61 13.63
N GLY A 138 1.04 -28.06 12.39
CA GLY A 138 -0.13 -28.82 11.98
C GLY A 138 -0.12 -30.26 12.52
N LYS A 139 -1.23 -30.97 12.34
CA LYS A 139 -1.44 -32.34 12.87
C LYS A 139 -0.45 -33.37 12.31
N GLU A 140 0.12 -33.11 11.14
CA GLU A 140 1.08 -34.00 10.48
C GLU A 140 2.54 -33.58 10.73
N GLY A 141 2.77 -32.65 11.66
CA GLY A 141 4.08 -32.10 11.90
C GLY A 141 4.55 -31.09 10.83
N ILE A 142 3.64 -30.64 9.97
CA ILE A 142 3.94 -29.64 8.94
C ILE A 142 3.76 -28.24 9.52
N LEU A 143 4.68 -27.34 9.23
CA LEU A 143 4.56 -25.94 9.60
C LEU A 143 3.52 -25.25 8.70
N VAL A 144 2.48 -24.68 9.32
CA VAL A 144 1.36 -24.04 8.60
C VAL A 144 1.10 -22.62 9.10
N THR A 145 0.49 -21.80 8.26
CA THR A 145 -0.03 -20.48 8.66
C THR A 145 -1.26 -20.62 9.55
N LYS A 146 -1.74 -19.52 10.13
CA LYS A 146 -3.01 -19.50 10.90
C LYS A 146 -4.22 -19.95 10.08
N GLU A 147 -4.20 -19.69 8.78
CA GLU A 147 -5.23 -20.13 7.84
C GLU A 147 -5.11 -21.60 7.44
N GLY A 148 -4.03 -22.29 7.87
CA GLY A 148 -3.79 -23.69 7.58
C GLY A 148 -3.02 -23.95 6.29
N TYR A 149 -2.40 -22.95 5.68
CA TYR A 149 -1.58 -23.13 4.49
C TYR A 149 -0.16 -23.58 4.86
N PRO A 150 0.39 -24.65 4.22
CA PRO A 150 1.73 -25.10 4.52
C PRO A 150 2.80 -24.09 4.07
N VAL A 151 3.81 -23.93 4.92
CA VAL A 151 4.99 -23.11 4.65
C VAL A 151 5.99 -23.93 3.86
N LEU A 152 6.58 -23.32 2.82
CA LEU A 152 7.53 -23.98 1.94
C LEU A 152 8.97 -23.73 2.40
N GLY A 153 9.73 -24.80 2.45
CA GLY A 153 11.18 -24.82 2.52
C GLY A 153 11.80 -24.94 1.12
N GLU A 154 13.13 -25.04 1.07
CA GLU A 154 13.86 -25.27 -0.19
C GLU A 154 13.60 -26.69 -0.76
N ASN A 155 13.37 -27.67 0.12
CA ASN A 155 13.14 -29.08 -0.26
C ASN A 155 11.64 -29.46 -0.31
N GLY A 156 10.72 -28.52 -0.04
CA GLY A 156 9.28 -28.77 -0.04
C GLY A 156 8.61 -28.33 1.25
N TYR A 157 7.71 -29.16 1.80
CA TYR A 157 7.07 -28.85 3.07
C TYR A 157 8.03 -29.03 4.24
N ILE A 158 7.98 -28.12 5.20
CA ILE A 158 8.82 -28.17 6.40
C ILE A 158 8.14 -29.08 7.41
N TYR A 159 8.77 -30.23 7.67
CA TYR A 159 8.30 -31.22 8.66
C TYR A 159 9.06 -31.03 9.97
N MET A 160 8.34 -30.90 11.05
CA MET A 160 8.90 -30.79 12.40
C MET A 160 8.29 -31.86 13.30
N GLU A 161 9.10 -32.71 13.88
CA GLU A 161 8.61 -33.74 14.81
C GLU A 161 8.24 -33.17 16.17
N ASN A 162 8.89 -32.09 16.59
CA ASN A 162 8.74 -31.47 17.91
C ASN A 162 8.84 -29.94 17.83
N ASP A 163 8.34 -29.25 18.87
CA ASP A 163 8.48 -27.79 19.05
C ASP A 163 9.91 -27.32 19.42
N ARG A 164 10.88 -28.27 19.48
CA ARG A 164 12.25 -27.99 19.85
C ARG A 164 13.13 -27.88 18.61
N PHE A 165 13.23 -26.70 18.08
CA PHE A 165 14.09 -26.40 16.95
C PHE A 165 14.67 -24.99 17.11
N SER A 166 15.78 -24.75 16.46
CA SER A 166 16.38 -23.43 16.35
C SER A 166 16.51 -23.03 14.90
N VAL A 167 16.40 -21.74 14.62
CA VAL A 167 16.58 -21.20 13.27
C VAL A 167 17.71 -20.18 13.30
N ASN A 168 18.67 -20.36 12.41
CA ASN A 168 19.79 -19.45 12.24
C ASN A 168 19.39 -18.21 11.42
N GLU A 169 20.26 -17.20 11.42
CA GLU A 169 20.08 -15.96 10.62
C GLU A 169 19.93 -16.23 9.12
N ASP A 170 20.44 -17.34 8.62
CA ASP A 170 20.31 -17.78 7.24
C ASP A 170 18.99 -18.50 6.92
N GLY A 171 18.09 -18.62 7.90
CA GLY A 171 16.81 -19.31 7.75
C GLY A 171 16.92 -20.84 7.74
N VAL A 172 18.03 -21.41 8.19
CA VAL A 172 18.23 -22.86 8.33
C VAL A 172 17.60 -23.32 9.63
N ILE A 173 16.73 -24.34 9.52
CA ILE A 173 16.00 -24.95 10.63
C ILE A 173 16.80 -26.15 11.10
N THR A 174 17.17 -26.18 12.38
CA THR A 174 17.93 -27.26 13.00
C THR A 174 17.15 -27.83 14.18
N SER A 175 17.05 -29.16 14.27
CA SER A 175 16.48 -29.85 15.43
C SER A 175 17.43 -29.77 16.62
N GLU A 176 16.93 -29.36 17.79
CA GLU A 176 17.76 -29.29 19.01
C GLU A 176 18.15 -30.67 19.54
N ASN A 177 17.36 -31.71 19.27
CA ASN A 177 17.59 -33.05 19.80
C ASN A 177 18.71 -33.80 19.07
N GLU A 178 18.84 -33.61 17.75
CA GLU A 178 19.76 -34.37 16.91
C GLU A 178 20.86 -33.51 16.29
N ASN A 179 20.80 -32.19 16.49
CA ASN A 179 21.69 -31.22 15.84
C ASN A 179 21.71 -31.37 14.32
N GLN A 180 20.61 -31.91 13.74
CA GLN A 180 20.45 -32.21 12.34
C GLN A 180 19.69 -31.06 11.66
N VAL A 181 20.15 -30.65 10.48
CA VAL A 181 19.45 -29.68 9.64
C VAL A 181 18.20 -30.33 9.06
N ILE A 182 17.03 -29.77 9.37
CA ILE A 182 15.73 -30.24 8.87
C ILE A 182 15.53 -29.72 7.45
N ASP A 183 15.52 -28.41 7.28
CA ASP A 183 15.33 -27.73 6.00
C ASP A 183 15.73 -26.24 6.14
N ARG A 184 15.57 -25.49 5.07
CA ARG A 184 15.73 -24.05 5.04
C ARG A 184 14.47 -23.38 4.53
N PHE A 185 14.06 -22.28 5.13
CA PHE A 185 12.91 -21.51 4.64
C PHE A 185 13.14 -21.03 3.20
N LYS A 186 12.14 -21.24 2.34
CA LYS A 186 12.13 -20.66 1.00
C LYS A 186 11.80 -19.19 1.11
N VAL A 187 12.82 -18.35 1.08
CA VAL A 187 12.71 -16.89 1.16
C VAL A 187 12.80 -16.31 -0.24
N VAL A 188 11.76 -15.56 -0.62
CA VAL A 188 11.70 -14.90 -1.92
C VAL A 188 11.83 -13.40 -1.75
N ARG A 189 12.65 -12.77 -2.56
CA ARG A 189 12.84 -11.33 -2.61
C ARG A 189 12.38 -10.80 -3.96
N PHE A 190 11.62 -9.72 -3.94
CA PHE A 190 11.17 -9.02 -5.14
C PHE A 190 11.97 -7.73 -5.31
N ASP A 191 12.48 -7.50 -6.52
CA ASP A 191 13.21 -6.27 -6.84
C ASP A 191 12.30 -5.05 -6.84
N ASN A 192 11.03 -5.24 -7.20
CA ASN A 192 10.03 -4.17 -7.24
C ASN A 192 8.78 -4.56 -6.46
N GLU A 193 8.73 -4.14 -5.19
CA GLU A 193 7.63 -4.42 -4.27
C GLU A 193 6.33 -3.67 -4.66
N ARG A 194 6.41 -2.64 -5.53
CA ARG A 194 5.24 -1.85 -5.96
C ARG A 194 4.20 -2.65 -6.76
N TYR A 195 4.63 -3.72 -7.42
CA TYR A 195 3.72 -4.56 -8.21
C TYR A 195 3.06 -5.68 -7.39
N LEU A 196 3.44 -5.83 -6.12
CA LEU A 196 2.82 -6.80 -5.23
C LEU A 196 1.41 -6.32 -4.88
N LYS A 197 0.44 -7.23 -5.07
CA LYS A 197 -0.95 -6.99 -4.71
C LYS A 197 -1.28 -7.74 -3.43
N LYS A 198 -1.86 -7.05 -2.46
CA LYS A 198 -2.45 -7.68 -1.27
C LYS A 198 -3.68 -8.50 -1.67
N MET A 199 -3.88 -9.58 -0.97
CA MET A 199 -5.05 -10.46 -1.13
C MET A 199 -5.76 -10.58 0.21
#